data_cdabec9d54654b89ba0b6318a0764c83
#
_entry.id   cdabec9d54654b89ba0b6318a0764c83
#
_cell.length_a   1.000
_cell.length_b   1.000
_cell.length_c   1.000
_cell.angle_alpha   90.00
_cell.angle_beta   90.00
_cell.angle_gamma   90.00
#
_symmetry.space_group_name_H-M   'P 1'
#
loop_
_entity.id
_entity.type
_entity.pdbx_description
1 polymer ?
#
loop_
_entity_poly.entity_id
_entity_poly.type
_entity_poly.pdbx_seq_one_letter_code
_entity_poly.pdbx_strand_id
1 'polypeptide(L)'
;MREKVSESKTLLKQWHYKRNISLNPEKLTQGSSKKAWWICDKFHEWEAVISNRKTRSCPYCSNQKVGSDNNLALLNPTVVKQWHPTKNDNLSPDMVTPGSTRKIWWICDKGHEW
;
A
#
# COMPACT_ATOMS: atom_id res chain seq x y z
N MET A 1 29.52 9.14 -9.71
CA MET A 1 28.58 8.79 -10.78
C MET A 1 27.33 8.17 -10.18
N ARG A 2 26.16 8.64 -10.57
CA ARG A 2 24.92 8.07 -10.08
C ARG A 2 24.58 6.81 -10.88
N GLU A 3 24.20 5.76 -10.18
CA GLU A 3 23.83 4.51 -10.82
C GLU A 3 22.46 4.65 -11.51
N LYS A 4 22.31 3.99 -12.65
CA LYS A 4 21.04 3.97 -13.39
C LYS A 4 20.07 2.98 -12.76
N VAL A 5 18.76 3.22 -12.96
CA VAL A 5 17.72 2.29 -12.52
C VAL A 5 17.95 0.91 -13.13
N SER A 6 18.37 0.85 -14.40
CA SER A 6 18.63 -0.41 -15.09
C SER A 6 19.76 -1.25 -14.47
N GLU A 7 20.61 -0.65 -13.63
CA GLU A 7 21.69 -1.33 -12.94
C GLU A 7 21.26 -1.96 -11.62
N SER A 8 20.04 -1.67 -11.16
CA SER A 8 19.50 -2.24 -9.93
C SER A 8 18.55 -3.39 -10.26
N LYS A 9 18.93 -4.61 -9.92
CA LYS A 9 18.08 -5.77 -10.11
C LYS A 9 16.80 -5.67 -9.29
N THR A 10 16.90 -5.10 -8.08
CA THR A 10 15.75 -4.92 -7.19
C THR A 10 14.72 -3.97 -7.79
N LEU A 11 15.18 -2.82 -8.31
CA LEU A 11 14.29 -1.83 -8.92
C LEU A 11 13.68 -2.36 -10.22
N LEU A 12 14.46 -3.03 -11.06
CA LEU A 12 13.94 -3.59 -12.30
C LEU A 12 12.88 -4.66 -12.06
N LYS A 13 13.05 -5.45 -11.02
CA LYS A 13 12.11 -6.52 -10.67
C LYS A 13 10.73 -5.96 -10.37
N GLN A 14 10.64 -4.75 -9.83
CA GLN A 14 9.39 -4.11 -9.46
C GLN A 14 8.98 -2.98 -10.41
N TRP A 15 9.74 -2.76 -11.48
CA TRP A 15 9.44 -1.75 -12.47
C TRP A 15 8.19 -2.15 -13.27
N HIS A 16 7.20 -1.26 -13.32
CA HIS A 16 5.95 -1.54 -14.04
C HIS A 16 6.11 -1.16 -15.51
N TYR A 17 6.46 -2.11 -16.33
CA TYR A 17 6.77 -1.85 -17.74
C TYR A 17 5.58 -1.31 -18.53
N LYS A 18 4.37 -1.77 -18.24
CA LYS A 18 3.17 -1.33 -18.95
C LYS A 18 2.83 0.12 -18.67
N ARG A 19 2.91 0.54 -17.40
CA ARG A 19 2.55 1.91 -17.01
C ARG A 19 3.68 2.91 -17.20
N ASN A 20 4.90 2.44 -17.30
CA ASN A 20 6.08 3.29 -17.49
C ASN A 20 6.54 3.32 -18.94
N ILE A 21 5.65 3.16 -19.90
CA ILE A 21 5.98 3.09 -21.34
C ILE A 21 6.86 4.26 -21.79
N SER A 22 6.57 5.46 -21.28
CA SER A 22 7.32 6.67 -21.64
C SER A 22 8.63 6.84 -20.86
N LEU A 23 8.88 5.98 -19.87
CA LEU A 23 10.08 6.04 -19.03
C LEU A 23 11.03 4.91 -19.37
N ASN A 24 12.31 5.25 -19.47
CA ASN A 24 13.36 4.25 -19.76
C ASN A 24 14.29 4.13 -18.54
N PRO A 25 14.34 2.96 -17.87
CA PRO A 25 15.19 2.79 -16.69
C PRO A 25 16.69 2.96 -16.99
N GLU A 26 17.09 2.82 -18.26
CA GLU A 26 18.48 3.06 -18.65
C GLU A 26 18.85 4.54 -18.68
N LYS A 27 17.84 5.41 -18.79
CA LYS A 27 18.03 6.87 -18.85
C LYS A 27 17.76 7.56 -17.52
N LEU A 28 17.31 6.81 -16.51
CA LEU A 28 16.97 7.35 -15.20
C LEU A 28 17.98 6.86 -14.16
N THR A 29 18.34 7.74 -13.22
CA THR A 29 19.20 7.37 -12.10
C THR A 29 18.39 6.87 -10.92
N GLN A 30 19.01 6.06 -10.06
CA GLN A 30 18.35 5.54 -8.86
C GLN A 30 17.99 6.63 -7.85
N GLY A 31 18.66 7.78 -7.94
CA GLY A 31 18.35 8.93 -7.10
C GLY A 31 17.41 9.95 -7.74
N SER A 32 16.74 9.58 -8.83
CA SER A 32 15.86 10.49 -9.55
C SER A 32 14.65 10.88 -8.71
N SER A 33 14.24 12.13 -8.83
CA SER A 33 13.03 12.66 -8.19
C SER A 33 11.76 12.40 -9.02
N LYS A 34 11.88 11.76 -10.18
CA LYS A 34 10.72 11.43 -11.00
C LYS A 34 9.88 10.34 -10.38
N LYS A 35 8.56 10.44 -10.57
CA LYS A 35 7.64 9.39 -10.17
C LYS A 35 7.59 8.31 -11.25
N ALA A 36 7.56 7.07 -10.82
CA ALA A 36 7.40 5.93 -11.71
C ALA A 36 6.39 4.96 -11.09
N TRP A 37 5.84 4.09 -11.93
CA TRP A 37 4.93 3.05 -11.48
C TRP A 37 5.70 1.79 -11.12
N TRP A 38 5.26 1.12 -10.07
CA TRP A 38 5.88 -0.09 -9.54
C TRP A 38 4.85 -1.19 -9.37
N ILE A 39 5.30 -2.42 -9.40
CA ILE A 39 4.45 -3.59 -9.15
C ILE A 39 5.24 -4.61 -8.34
N CYS A 40 4.61 -5.17 -7.30
CA CYS A 40 5.26 -6.20 -6.49
C CYS A 40 4.83 -7.60 -6.96
N ASP A 41 5.43 -8.65 -6.38
CA ASP A 41 5.14 -10.04 -6.74
C ASP A 41 3.72 -10.47 -6.39
N LYS A 42 3.00 -9.70 -5.56
CA LYS A 42 1.58 -9.93 -5.29
C LYS A 42 0.67 -9.09 -6.18
N PHE A 43 1.24 -8.45 -7.20
CA PHE A 43 0.55 -7.63 -8.20
C PHE A 43 -0.07 -6.33 -7.64
N HIS A 44 0.42 -5.84 -6.51
CA HIS A 44 0.07 -4.50 -6.06
C HIS A 44 0.77 -3.48 -6.96
N GLU A 45 0.03 -2.50 -7.44
CA GLU A 45 0.54 -1.44 -8.30
C GLU A 45 0.48 -0.10 -7.54
N TRP A 46 1.55 0.68 -7.61
CA TRP A 46 1.57 2.01 -6.98
C TRP A 46 2.55 2.91 -7.70
N GLU A 47 2.37 4.22 -7.50
CA GLU A 47 3.28 5.24 -8.03
C GLU A 47 4.13 5.80 -6.90
N ALA A 48 5.43 5.94 -7.13
CA ALA A 48 6.34 6.47 -6.12
C ALA A 48 7.56 7.08 -6.80
N VAL A 49 8.17 8.05 -6.12
CA VAL A 49 9.43 8.67 -6.57
C VAL A 49 10.54 7.62 -6.57
N ILE A 50 11.31 7.58 -7.64
CA ILE A 50 12.36 6.55 -7.84
C ILE A 50 13.34 6.52 -6.67
N SER A 51 13.80 7.68 -6.20
CA SER A 51 14.79 7.74 -5.11
C SER A 51 14.27 7.14 -3.79
N ASN A 52 12.96 7.11 -3.58
CA ASN A 52 12.36 6.54 -2.38
C ASN A 52 12.29 5.02 -2.41
N ARG A 53 12.41 4.41 -3.59
CA ARG A 53 12.27 2.95 -3.73
C ARG A 53 13.46 2.18 -3.18
N LYS A 54 14.62 2.81 -3.03
CA LYS A 54 15.80 2.16 -2.47
C LYS A 54 15.58 1.70 -1.02
N THR A 55 14.80 2.47 -0.27
CA THR A 55 14.63 2.25 1.17
C THR A 55 13.23 1.81 1.56
N ARG A 56 12.29 1.78 0.61
CA ARG A 56 10.90 1.46 0.91
C ARG A 56 10.41 0.28 0.07
N SER A 57 9.68 -0.60 0.72
CA SER A 57 9.03 -1.73 0.07
C SER A 57 7.63 -1.34 -0.42
N CYS A 58 6.90 -2.31 -0.98
CA CYS A 58 5.51 -2.10 -1.40
C CYS A 58 4.66 -1.59 -0.23
N PRO A 59 3.97 -0.46 -0.37
CA PRO A 59 3.18 0.11 0.73
C PRO A 59 1.98 -0.76 1.11
N TYR A 60 1.47 -1.57 0.20
CA TYR A 60 0.37 -2.49 0.50
C TYR A 60 0.87 -3.72 1.27
N CYS A 61 2.01 -4.29 0.87
CA CYS A 61 2.61 -5.42 1.58
C CYS A 61 3.05 -5.05 2.99
N SER A 62 3.49 -3.80 3.20
CA SER A 62 3.91 -3.30 4.50
C SER A 62 2.77 -2.69 5.31
N ASN A 63 1.54 -2.75 4.82
CA ASN A 63 0.32 -2.22 5.45
C ASN A 63 0.35 -0.70 5.68
N GLN A 64 1.15 0.02 4.91
CA GLN A 64 1.14 1.50 4.93
C GLN A 64 -0.06 2.05 4.17
N LYS A 65 -0.56 1.30 3.19
CA LYS A 65 -1.77 1.65 2.45
C LYS A 65 -2.74 0.48 2.49
N VAL A 66 -4.03 0.78 2.59
CA VAL A 66 -5.07 -0.23 2.53
C VAL A 66 -5.39 -0.57 1.09
N GLY A 67 -5.49 -1.87 0.79
CA GLY A 67 -5.86 -2.37 -0.53
C GLY A 67 -6.92 -3.44 -0.43
N SER A 68 -7.17 -4.12 -1.54
CA SER A 68 -8.22 -5.15 -1.61
C SER A 68 -7.85 -6.44 -0.87
N ASP A 69 -6.56 -6.66 -0.58
CA ASP A 69 -6.09 -7.91 0.02
C ASP A 69 -5.51 -7.75 1.43
N ASN A 70 -5.43 -6.52 1.96
CA ASN A 70 -4.88 -6.27 3.29
C ASN A 70 -5.83 -5.47 4.19
N ASN A 71 -7.09 -5.31 3.81
CA ASN A 71 -8.04 -4.57 4.62
C ASN A 71 -8.63 -5.44 5.73
N LEU A 72 -9.16 -4.77 6.76
CA LEU A 72 -9.70 -5.45 7.94
C LEU A 72 -10.91 -6.34 7.60
N ALA A 73 -11.74 -5.89 6.68
CA ALA A 73 -12.94 -6.65 6.28
C ALA A 73 -12.60 -8.04 5.73
N LEU A 74 -11.50 -8.13 4.99
CA LEU A 74 -11.05 -9.38 4.40
C LEU A 74 -10.31 -10.27 5.41
N LEU A 75 -9.39 -9.68 6.17
CA LEU A 75 -8.47 -10.44 7.02
C LEU A 75 -9.07 -10.83 8.36
N ASN A 76 -9.97 -10.02 8.93
CA ASN A 76 -10.55 -10.25 10.25
C ASN A 76 -12.07 -10.08 10.24
N PRO A 77 -12.81 -10.94 9.54
CA PRO A 77 -14.27 -10.79 9.46
C PRO A 77 -14.99 -10.92 10.80
N THR A 78 -14.40 -11.63 11.77
CA THR A 78 -14.97 -11.75 13.11
C THR A 78 -14.96 -10.42 13.85
N VAL A 79 -13.86 -9.67 13.74
CA VAL A 79 -13.73 -8.34 14.36
C VAL A 79 -14.68 -7.35 13.72
N VAL A 80 -14.94 -7.50 12.42
CA VAL A 80 -15.83 -6.61 11.67
C VAL A 80 -17.26 -6.65 12.21
N LYS A 81 -17.69 -7.77 12.79
CA LYS A 81 -19.02 -7.89 13.41
C LYS A 81 -19.20 -6.91 14.57
N GLN A 82 -18.13 -6.47 15.19
CA GLN A 82 -18.15 -5.52 16.29
C GLN A 82 -17.93 -4.07 15.83
N TRP A 83 -17.84 -3.85 14.53
CA TRP A 83 -17.72 -2.50 13.97
C TRP A 83 -18.99 -1.70 14.23
N HIS A 84 -18.84 -0.52 14.86
CA HIS A 84 -20.03 0.29 15.22
C HIS A 84 -20.71 0.79 13.94
N PRO A 85 -22.04 0.57 13.80
CA PRO A 85 -22.74 0.87 12.54
C PRO A 85 -22.90 2.37 12.24
N THR A 86 -22.82 3.25 13.26
CA THR A 86 -23.10 4.68 13.07
C THR A 86 -22.00 5.62 13.55
N LYS A 87 -21.19 5.23 14.55
CA LYS A 87 -20.23 6.16 15.16
C LYS A 87 -18.93 6.33 14.40
N ASN A 88 -18.68 5.53 13.39
CA ASN A 88 -17.48 5.63 12.57
C ASN A 88 -17.70 6.47 11.30
N ASP A 89 -18.77 7.22 11.24
CA ASP A 89 -19.13 8.09 10.11
C ASP A 89 -19.10 7.31 8.79
N ASN A 90 -18.28 7.77 7.84
CA ASN A 90 -18.15 7.13 6.54
C ASN A 90 -17.04 6.09 6.48
N LEU A 91 -16.35 5.84 7.60
CA LEU A 91 -15.24 4.89 7.64
C LEU A 91 -15.77 3.46 7.74
N SER A 92 -15.34 2.59 6.85
CA SER A 92 -15.75 1.18 6.82
C SER A 92 -14.54 0.26 7.01
N PRO A 93 -14.77 -1.03 7.39
CA PRO A 93 -13.66 -1.95 7.65
C PRO A 93 -12.73 -2.22 6.47
N ASP A 94 -13.20 -2.01 5.24
CA ASP A 94 -12.37 -2.18 4.06
C ASP A 94 -11.44 -0.99 3.81
N MET A 95 -11.55 0.05 4.61
CA MET A 95 -10.72 1.25 4.52
C MET A 95 -9.54 1.25 5.49
N VAL A 96 -9.40 0.23 6.31
CA VAL A 96 -8.34 0.13 7.33
C VAL A 96 -7.68 -1.23 7.28
N THR A 97 -6.42 -1.29 7.75
CA THR A 97 -5.69 -2.56 7.92
C THR A 97 -5.87 -3.07 9.35
N PRO A 98 -5.64 -4.37 9.61
CA PRO A 98 -5.74 -4.92 10.98
C PRO A 98 -4.82 -4.25 11.98
N GLY A 99 -3.66 -3.78 11.53
CA GLY A 99 -2.69 -3.09 12.40
C GLY A 99 -2.84 -1.59 12.46
N SER A 100 -3.96 -1.05 11.98
CA SER A 100 -4.18 0.40 11.96
C SER A 100 -4.15 1.00 13.35
N THR A 101 -3.52 2.17 13.48
CA THR A 101 -3.49 2.94 14.73
C THR A 101 -4.69 3.85 14.90
N ARG A 102 -5.62 3.87 13.93
CA ARG A 102 -6.82 4.68 14.02
C ARG A 102 -7.71 4.22 15.15
N LYS A 103 -8.29 5.17 15.86
CA LYS A 103 -9.31 4.87 16.86
C LYS A 103 -10.64 4.63 16.17
N ILE A 104 -11.25 3.51 16.47
CA ILE A 104 -12.50 3.07 15.85
C ILE A 104 -13.50 2.80 16.97
N TRP A 105 -14.76 3.11 16.73
CA TRP A 105 -15.84 2.76 17.64
C TRP A 105 -16.27 1.31 17.39
N TRP A 106 -16.49 0.59 18.48
CA TRP A 106 -16.90 -0.81 18.46
C TRP A 106 -18.17 -1.00 19.26
N ILE A 107 -18.90 -2.05 18.95
CA ILE A 107 -20.09 -2.43 19.71
C ILE A 107 -20.13 -3.96 19.82
N CYS A 108 -20.39 -4.48 21.02
CA CYS A 108 -20.55 -5.93 21.21
C CYS A 108 -22.02 -6.32 21.13
N ASP A 109 -22.30 -7.64 21.14
CA ASP A 109 -23.68 -8.16 21.07
C ASP A 109 -24.51 -7.80 22.30
N LYS A 110 -23.90 -7.38 23.40
CA LYS A 110 -24.62 -6.89 24.58
C LYS A 110 -24.89 -5.40 24.54
N GLY A 111 -24.53 -4.72 23.43
CA GLY A 111 -24.75 -3.30 23.24
C GLY A 111 -23.72 -2.40 23.90
N HIS A 112 -22.61 -2.93 24.41
CA HIS A 112 -21.52 -2.11 24.93
C HIS A 112 -20.77 -1.45 23.77
N GLU A 113 -20.56 -0.14 23.90
CA GLU A 113 -19.81 0.64 22.92
C GLU A 113 -18.49 1.13 23.50
N TRP A 114 -17.43 1.08 22.71
CA TRP A 114 -16.11 1.58 23.15
C TRP A 114 -15.25 2.02 21.98
#